data_110240115ba5e416c9b6dfd2da7db400
#
_entry.id   110240115ba5e416c9b6dfd2da7db400
#
_cell.length_a   1.000
_cell.length_b   1.000
_cell.length_c   1.000
_cell.angle_alpha   90.00
_cell.angle_beta   90.00
_cell.angle_gamma   90.00
#
_symmetry.space_group_name_H-M   'P 1'
#
loop_
_entity.id
_entity.type
_entity.pdbx_description
1 polymer ?
#
loop_
_entity_poly.entity_id
_entity_poly.type
_entity_poly.pdbx_seq_one_letter_code
_entity_poly.pdbx_strand_id
1 'polypeptide(L)'
;NHDADKANYQYHFNVPNLSNLGDNKKVGGDYYFTYGDVLFMMLNTQDTNSAEHIQFIQNTVAKNANCKWKVVTLHQDIYGSAEHSNEPEIVNLRYALTPTFEKYGVDAVLTGHDHAYSRSKFLSGNQTEKTVTYTDDEFDEMLDKDIDYTGEGTLTVAPGNIKADTTDESEKTYLSYLTSVMDADRITETGEYVVDPKGILYLTASSSSGSKYYDLVSRQQSYIANRWQEDVPTYSLIDVTETTMTINTYRTDNDSAIDNKVTVVKSADKSAVDAKLAQINKELTDN
;
A
#
# COMPACT_ATOMS: atom_id res chain seq x y z
N ASN A 1 -12.94 8.96 -4.18
CA ASN A 1 -13.76 9.95 -3.50
C ASN A 1 -14.56 9.28 -2.39
N HIS A 2 -14.07 9.36 -1.15
CA HIS A 2 -14.61 8.59 -0.04
C HIS A 2 -16.01 9.00 0.40
N ASP A 3 -16.49 10.17 0.09
CA ASP A 3 -17.84 10.63 0.43
C ASP A 3 -18.86 10.38 -0.69
N ALA A 4 -18.46 9.65 -1.73
CA ALA A 4 -19.35 9.42 -2.85
C ALA A 4 -20.46 8.42 -2.52
N ASP A 5 -21.68 8.74 -2.89
CA ASP A 5 -22.81 7.82 -2.79
C ASP A 5 -22.54 6.56 -3.66
N LYS A 6 -22.44 5.41 -3.00
CA LYS A 6 -22.27 4.09 -3.66
C LYS A 6 -23.33 3.84 -4.75
N ALA A 7 -24.51 4.47 -4.64
CA ALA A 7 -25.57 4.32 -5.64
C ALA A 7 -25.17 4.81 -7.03
N ASN A 8 -24.25 5.75 -7.14
CA ASN A 8 -23.78 6.28 -8.41
C ASN A 8 -22.75 5.36 -9.11
N TYR A 9 -21.99 4.59 -8.33
CA TYR A 9 -20.95 3.72 -8.88
C TYR A 9 -21.48 2.71 -9.89
N GLN A 10 -22.64 2.12 -9.61
CA GLN A 10 -23.28 1.12 -10.48
C GLN A 10 -23.67 1.63 -11.88
N TYR A 11 -23.81 2.95 -12.05
CA TYR A 11 -24.14 3.54 -13.36
C TYR A 11 -22.90 3.71 -14.25
N HIS A 12 -21.71 3.63 -13.67
CA HIS A 12 -20.45 3.85 -14.36
C HIS A 12 -19.64 2.57 -14.52
N PHE A 13 -19.78 1.60 -13.60
CA PHE A 13 -18.95 0.42 -13.57
C PHE A 13 -19.79 -0.86 -13.49
N ASN A 14 -19.40 -1.84 -14.28
CA ASN A 14 -19.90 -3.19 -14.19
C ASN A 14 -18.80 -4.06 -13.57
N VAL A 15 -19.01 -4.48 -12.32
CA VAL A 15 -18.02 -5.27 -11.57
C VAL A 15 -18.39 -6.75 -11.58
N PRO A 16 -17.45 -7.65 -11.89
CA PRO A 16 -17.67 -9.09 -11.81
C PRO A 16 -17.60 -9.58 -10.38
N ASN A 17 -18.22 -10.73 -10.11
CA ASN A 17 -18.06 -11.48 -8.85
C ASN A 17 -18.19 -10.61 -7.58
N LEU A 18 -19.21 -9.75 -7.57
CA LEU A 18 -19.52 -8.89 -6.43
C LEU A 18 -19.73 -9.73 -5.16
N SER A 19 -19.28 -9.22 -4.03
CA SER A 19 -19.54 -9.81 -2.71
C SER A 19 -21.04 -9.94 -2.44
N ASN A 20 -21.43 -10.99 -1.75
CA ASN A 20 -22.78 -11.20 -1.26
C ASN A 20 -22.89 -10.98 0.26
N LEU A 21 -21.87 -10.41 0.88
CA LEU A 21 -21.78 -10.17 2.30
C LEU A 21 -22.27 -8.77 2.65
N GLY A 22 -22.98 -8.64 3.75
CA GLY A 22 -23.39 -7.41 4.40
C GLY A 22 -23.85 -6.30 3.46
N ASP A 23 -23.34 -5.12 3.67
CA ASP A 23 -23.59 -3.94 2.83
C ASP A 23 -22.75 -3.93 1.55
N ASN A 24 -21.70 -4.73 1.49
CA ASN A 24 -20.84 -4.87 0.30
C ASN A 24 -21.46 -5.69 -0.85
N LYS A 25 -22.67 -6.21 -0.67
CA LYS A 25 -23.40 -6.93 -1.73
C LYS A 25 -23.96 -6.05 -2.85
N LYS A 26 -23.80 -4.74 -2.77
CA LYS A 26 -24.19 -3.77 -3.80
C LYS A 26 -23.00 -3.44 -4.69
N VAL A 27 -23.25 -3.06 -5.93
CA VAL A 27 -22.20 -2.53 -6.81
C VAL A 27 -21.52 -1.35 -6.14
N GLY A 28 -20.19 -1.37 -6.11
CA GLY A 28 -19.38 -0.48 -5.28
C GLY A 28 -18.91 -1.12 -3.98
N GLY A 29 -19.35 -2.36 -3.66
CA GLY A 29 -18.79 -3.18 -2.58
C GLY A 29 -17.57 -3.98 -3.04
N ASP A 30 -17.15 -4.95 -2.22
CA ASP A 30 -16.03 -5.84 -2.55
C ASP A 30 -16.31 -6.69 -3.78
N TYR A 31 -15.34 -6.86 -4.66
CA TYR A 31 -15.42 -7.73 -5.80
C TYR A 31 -14.07 -8.31 -6.20
N TYR A 32 -14.08 -9.33 -7.06
CA TYR A 32 -12.84 -9.90 -7.58
C TYR A 32 -12.93 -10.24 -9.05
N PHE A 33 -11.79 -10.35 -9.69
CA PHE A 33 -11.65 -10.92 -11.02
C PHE A 33 -10.31 -11.64 -11.13
N THR A 34 -10.20 -12.48 -12.15
CA THR A 34 -8.92 -13.12 -12.51
C THR A 34 -8.47 -12.62 -13.87
N TYR A 35 -7.16 -12.42 -14.00
CA TYR A 35 -6.51 -12.14 -15.28
C TYR A 35 -5.26 -13.00 -15.41
N GLY A 36 -5.30 -13.96 -16.32
CA GLY A 36 -4.29 -15.04 -16.33
C GLY A 36 -4.28 -15.79 -14.99
N ASP A 37 -3.09 -15.97 -14.44
CA ASP A 37 -2.88 -16.63 -13.13
C ASP A 37 -2.97 -15.68 -11.92
N VAL A 38 -3.44 -14.45 -12.13
CA VAL A 38 -3.55 -13.44 -11.07
C VAL A 38 -4.99 -13.33 -10.59
N LEU A 39 -5.18 -13.42 -9.29
CA LEU A 39 -6.43 -13.09 -8.61
C LEU A 39 -6.34 -11.66 -8.10
N PHE A 40 -7.21 -10.77 -8.59
CA PHE A 40 -7.39 -9.41 -8.08
C PHE A 40 -8.60 -9.36 -7.16
N MET A 41 -8.39 -8.89 -5.93
CA MET A 41 -9.42 -8.67 -4.92
C MET A 41 -9.53 -7.18 -4.61
N MET A 42 -10.67 -6.60 -4.94
CA MET A 42 -10.96 -5.17 -4.77
C MET A 42 -11.78 -4.98 -3.51
N LEU A 43 -11.27 -4.25 -2.54
CA LEU A 43 -11.94 -4.00 -1.27
C LEU A 43 -12.50 -2.57 -1.23
N ASN A 44 -13.75 -2.44 -0.85
CA ASN A 44 -14.38 -1.15 -0.59
C ASN A 44 -14.17 -0.75 0.88
N THR A 45 -13.01 -0.26 1.20
CA THR A 45 -12.61 0.13 2.56
C THR A 45 -13.21 1.46 3.06
N GLN A 46 -14.12 2.08 2.31
CA GLN A 46 -15.08 3.03 2.88
C GLN A 46 -16.08 2.38 3.85
N ASP A 47 -16.27 1.07 3.69
CA ASP A 47 -16.92 0.25 4.69
C ASP A 47 -15.84 -0.24 5.66
N THR A 48 -15.88 0.23 6.88
CA THR A 48 -14.90 -0.12 7.92
C THR A 48 -15.17 -1.47 8.57
N ASN A 49 -16.16 -2.23 8.10
CA ASN A 49 -16.46 -3.58 8.60
C ASN A 49 -15.43 -4.59 8.11
N SER A 50 -14.26 -4.59 8.73
CA SER A 50 -13.15 -5.48 8.39
C SER A 50 -13.53 -6.97 8.42
N ALA A 51 -14.51 -7.37 9.22
CA ALA A 51 -14.94 -8.77 9.28
C ALA A 51 -15.56 -9.24 7.95
N GLU A 52 -16.28 -8.37 7.24
CA GLU A 52 -16.83 -8.68 5.92
C GLU A 52 -15.72 -8.81 4.87
N HIS A 53 -14.75 -7.90 4.86
CA HIS A 53 -13.59 -7.97 3.97
C HIS A 53 -12.78 -9.25 4.19
N ILE A 54 -12.53 -9.62 5.45
CA ILE A 54 -11.83 -10.85 5.83
C ILE A 54 -12.57 -12.07 5.29
N GLN A 55 -13.88 -12.14 5.49
CA GLN A 55 -14.71 -13.24 5.01
C GLN A 55 -14.76 -13.29 3.46
N PHE A 56 -14.82 -12.12 2.81
CA PHE A 56 -14.77 -12.02 1.35
C PHE A 56 -13.44 -12.57 0.81
N ILE A 57 -12.30 -12.15 1.36
CA ILE A 57 -10.97 -12.65 0.97
C ILE A 57 -10.89 -14.16 1.12
N GLN A 58 -11.30 -14.68 2.28
CA GLN A 58 -11.32 -16.12 2.54
C GLN A 58 -12.11 -16.90 1.49
N ASN A 59 -13.33 -16.47 1.21
CA ASN A 59 -14.22 -17.12 0.25
C ASN A 59 -13.66 -17.03 -1.18
N THR A 60 -13.09 -15.87 -1.53
CA THR A 60 -12.55 -15.61 -2.85
C THR A 60 -11.30 -16.43 -3.13
N VAL A 61 -10.37 -16.48 -2.19
CA VAL A 61 -9.15 -17.31 -2.33
C VAL A 61 -9.50 -18.79 -2.43
N ALA A 62 -10.45 -19.27 -1.61
CA ALA A 62 -10.90 -20.66 -1.67
C ALA A 62 -11.48 -21.04 -3.06
N LYS A 63 -12.23 -20.13 -3.69
CA LYS A 63 -12.79 -20.33 -5.04
C LYS A 63 -11.75 -20.28 -6.16
N ASN A 64 -10.64 -19.60 -5.93
CA ASN A 64 -9.60 -19.31 -6.93
C ASN A 64 -8.23 -19.87 -6.49
N ALA A 65 -8.23 -21.04 -5.85
CA ALA A 65 -7.03 -21.67 -5.30
C ALA A 65 -5.95 -21.98 -6.35
N ASN A 66 -6.31 -22.03 -7.62
CA ASN A 66 -5.39 -22.27 -8.75
C ASN A 66 -4.61 -21.02 -9.17
N CYS A 67 -5.05 -19.83 -8.78
CA CYS A 67 -4.32 -18.60 -9.10
C CYS A 67 -2.99 -18.56 -8.35
N LYS A 68 -1.90 -18.39 -9.08
CA LYS A 68 -0.55 -18.35 -8.51
C LYS A 68 -0.26 -17.05 -7.80
N TRP A 69 -0.81 -15.95 -8.29
CA TRP A 69 -0.61 -14.61 -7.78
C TRP A 69 -1.89 -14.06 -7.18
N LYS A 70 -1.77 -13.34 -6.09
CA LYS A 70 -2.89 -12.69 -5.40
C LYS A 70 -2.55 -11.23 -5.14
N VAL A 71 -3.36 -10.35 -5.67
CA VAL A 71 -3.24 -8.91 -5.50
C VAL A 71 -4.49 -8.37 -4.83
N VAL A 72 -4.32 -7.61 -3.77
CA VAL A 72 -5.40 -6.85 -3.15
C VAL A 72 -5.30 -5.39 -3.59
N THR A 73 -6.44 -4.77 -3.83
CA THR A 73 -6.51 -3.33 -4.08
C THR A 73 -7.53 -2.72 -3.13
N LEU A 74 -7.15 -1.67 -2.45
CA LEU A 74 -8.00 -0.86 -1.57
C LEU A 74 -7.62 0.62 -1.72
N HIS A 75 -8.49 1.52 -1.22
CA HIS A 75 -8.24 2.94 -1.39
C HIS A 75 -7.17 3.46 -0.43
N GLN A 76 -7.33 3.22 0.86
CA GLN A 76 -6.45 3.76 1.89
C GLN A 76 -5.05 3.16 1.81
N ASP A 77 -4.04 3.99 1.96
CA ASP A 77 -2.64 3.62 1.88
C ASP A 77 -2.10 3.13 3.23
N ILE A 78 -2.56 1.96 3.63
CA ILE A 78 -2.23 1.34 4.94
C ILE A 78 -0.72 1.22 5.24
N TYR A 79 0.14 1.44 4.24
CA TYR A 79 1.59 1.57 4.36
C TYR A 79 2.13 2.64 3.40
N GLY A 80 1.56 3.82 3.43
CA GLY A 80 1.99 4.97 2.64
C GLY A 80 3.07 5.82 3.32
N SER A 81 3.34 7.00 2.76
CA SER A 81 4.43 7.88 3.21
C SER A 81 4.10 9.38 3.14
N ALA A 82 2.85 9.75 2.93
CA ALA A 82 2.39 11.11 3.02
C ALA A 82 1.49 11.31 4.26
N GLU A 83 0.70 12.36 4.29
CA GLU A 83 0.04 12.87 5.49
C GLU A 83 -0.98 11.90 6.10
N HIS A 84 -1.80 11.26 5.26
CA HIS A 84 -2.90 10.42 5.75
C HIS A 84 -2.49 9.00 6.16
N SER A 85 -1.32 8.54 5.76
CA SER A 85 -0.87 7.14 5.95
C SER A 85 -0.86 6.66 7.41
N ASN A 86 -0.86 7.57 8.38
CA ASN A 86 -0.81 7.25 9.80
C ASN A 86 -2.04 7.73 10.58
N GLU A 87 -3.10 8.13 9.90
CA GLU A 87 -4.39 8.39 10.53
C GLU A 87 -4.89 7.15 11.28
N PRO A 88 -5.55 7.34 12.42
CA PRO A 88 -6.03 6.23 13.25
C PRO A 88 -6.91 5.22 12.50
N GLU A 89 -7.81 5.71 11.62
CA GLU A 89 -8.65 4.85 10.79
C GLU A 89 -7.82 3.95 9.88
N ILE A 90 -6.80 4.52 9.22
CA ILE A 90 -5.91 3.79 8.30
C ILE A 90 -5.04 2.78 9.05
N VAL A 91 -4.54 3.16 10.21
CA VAL A 91 -3.78 2.26 11.08
C VAL A 91 -4.65 1.11 11.60
N ASN A 92 -5.91 1.37 11.93
CA ASN A 92 -6.87 0.33 12.31
C ASN A 92 -7.14 -0.66 11.15
N LEU A 93 -7.32 -0.16 9.93
CA LEU A 93 -7.43 -1.01 8.74
C LEU A 93 -6.17 -1.85 8.52
N ARG A 94 -4.99 -1.27 8.70
CA ARG A 94 -3.70 -1.97 8.63
C ARG A 94 -3.69 -3.18 9.57
N TYR A 95 -4.00 -2.98 10.85
CA TYR A 95 -3.98 -4.05 11.84
C TYR A 95 -5.07 -5.10 11.60
N ALA A 96 -6.24 -4.69 11.14
CA ALA A 96 -7.34 -5.60 10.89
C ALA A 96 -7.12 -6.50 9.67
N LEU A 97 -6.54 -5.98 8.58
CA LEU A 97 -6.51 -6.65 7.29
C LEU A 97 -5.20 -7.40 7.02
N THR A 98 -4.05 -6.86 7.44
CA THR A 98 -2.74 -7.43 7.07
C THR A 98 -2.50 -8.87 7.56
N PRO A 99 -2.99 -9.30 8.74
CA PRO A 99 -2.89 -10.71 9.14
C PRO A 99 -3.65 -11.64 8.18
N THR A 100 -4.77 -11.16 7.63
CA THR A 100 -5.55 -11.91 6.64
C THR A 100 -4.84 -11.99 5.30
N PHE A 101 -4.22 -10.90 4.86
CA PHE A 101 -3.42 -10.90 3.64
C PHE A 101 -2.29 -11.92 3.72
N GLU A 102 -1.55 -11.95 4.83
CA GLU A 102 -0.49 -12.95 5.05
C GLU A 102 -1.05 -14.37 5.08
N LYS A 103 -2.11 -14.61 5.86
CA LYS A 103 -2.74 -15.93 6.01
C LYS A 103 -3.17 -16.53 4.67
N TYR A 104 -3.65 -15.70 3.74
CA TYR A 104 -4.13 -16.16 2.43
C TYR A 104 -3.11 -15.99 1.31
N GLY A 105 -1.89 -15.61 1.63
CA GLY A 105 -0.76 -15.55 0.69
C GLY A 105 -0.95 -14.48 -0.36
N VAL A 106 -1.35 -13.27 0.03
CA VAL A 106 -1.34 -12.08 -0.84
C VAL A 106 0.11 -11.72 -1.15
N ASP A 107 0.39 -11.43 -2.41
CA ASP A 107 1.73 -11.10 -2.89
C ASP A 107 1.99 -9.60 -2.89
N ALA A 108 0.98 -8.83 -3.31
CA ALA A 108 1.06 -7.38 -3.36
C ALA A 108 -0.28 -6.72 -2.98
N VAL A 109 -0.19 -5.54 -2.40
CA VAL A 109 -1.33 -4.67 -2.09
C VAL A 109 -1.13 -3.33 -2.79
N LEU A 110 -2.10 -2.94 -3.62
CA LEU A 110 -2.10 -1.68 -4.34
C LEU A 110 -3.05 -0.72 -3.67
N THR A 111 -2.58 0.48 -3.38
CA THR A 111 -3.32 1.52 -2.65
C THR A 111 -3.26 2.86 -3.37
N GLY A 112 -4.06 3.79 -2.91
CA GLY A 112 -4.13 5.17 -3.35
C GLY A 112 -4.20 6.11 -2.15
N HIS A 113 -5.20 6.98 -2.09
CA HIS A 113 -5.51 7.93 -1.03
C HIS A 113 -4.49 9.06 -0.92
N ASP A 114 -3.29 8.79 -0.42
CA ASP A 114 -2.19 9.73 -0.53
C ASP A 114 -1.75 9.87 -1.99
N HIS A 115 -1.71 11.11 -2.45
CA HIS A 115 -1.32 11.43 -3.81
C HIS A 115 0.20 11.62 -3.92
N ALA A 116 0.93 10.74 -3.26
CA ALA A 116 2.37 10.58 -3.30
C ALA A 116 2.73 9.12 -3.56
N TYR A 117 3.83 8.88 -4.25
CA TYR A 117 4.31 7.52 -4.46
C TYR A 117 5.03 6.99 -3.23
N SER A 118 4.69 5.78 -2.84
CA SER A 118 5.48 5.03 -1.88
C SER A 118 5.46 3.53 -2.16
N ARG A 119 6.60 2.91 -1.95
CA ARG A 119 6.78 1.47 -1.99
C ARG A 119 7.35 0.99 -0.67
N SER A 120 6.71 0.00 -0.08
CA SER A 120 7.22 -0.62 1.14
C SER A 120 8.40 -1.57 0.86
N LYS A 121 9.14 -1.90 1.90
CA LYS A 121 9.86 -3.16 2.00
C LYS A 121 8.84 -4.31 2.04
N PHE A 122 9.31 -5.56 2.02
CA PHE A 122 8.39 -6.68 2.21
C PHE A 122 8.05 -6.82 3.70
N LEU A 123 6.76 -6.90 4.01
CA LEU A 123 6.26 -6.85 5.38
C LEU A 123 5.43 -8.08 5.71
N SER A 124 5.69 -8.68 6.87
CA SER A 124 4.78 -9.69 7.44
C SER A 124 3.51 -9.03 7.96
N GLY A 125 2.37 -9.64 7.74
CA GLY A 125 1.09 -9.22 8.32
C GLY A 125 0.91 -9.64 9.78
N ASN A 126 1.77 -10.52 10.28
CA ASN A 126 1.69 -11.03 11.65
C ASN A 126 2.40 -10.08 12.61
N GLN A 127 1.71 -9.03 12.99
CA GLN A 127 2.22 -8.00 13.89
C GLN A 127 1.44 -7.96 15.20
N THR A 128 2.09 -7.45 16.24
CA THR A 128 1.39 -7.08 17.46
C THR A 128 0.61 -5.80 17.18
N GLU A 129 -0.71 -5.89 17.31
CA GLU A 129 -1.58 -4.72 17.26
C GLU A 129 -1.19 -3.74 18.35
N LYS A 130 -0.98 -2.50 17.96
CA LYS A 130 -0.71 -1.40 18.91
C LYS A 130 -2.02 -0.67 19.16
N THR A 131 -2.24 -0.28 20.41
CA THR A 131 -3.43 0.49 20.76
C THR A 131 -3.40 1.84 20.08
N VAL A 132 -4.40 2.11 19.28
CA VAL A 132 -4.62 3.42 18.67
C VAL A 132 -5.30 4.30 19.72
N THR A 133 -4.65 5.40 20.09
CA THR A 133 -5.07 6.27 21.20
C THR A 133 -5.73 7.56 20.76
N TYR A 134 -5.74 7.84 19.46
CA TYR A 134 -6.34 9.02 18.87
C TYR A 134 -7.64 8.67 18.15
N THR A 135 -8.57 9.62 18.11
CA THR A 135 -9.60 9.71 17.06
C THR A 135 -8.97 10.37 15.83
N ASP A 136 -9.63 10.24 14.68
CA ASP A 136 -9.15 10.89 13.45
C ASP A 136 -9.12 12.42 13.62
N ASP A 137 -10.17 13.04 14.18
CA ASP A 137 -10.23 14.50 14.42
C ASP A 137 -9.07 14.99 15.32
N GLU A 138 -8.76 14.27 16.41
CA GLU A 138 -7.65 14.63 17.31
C GLU A 138 -6.28 14.47 16.62
N PHE A 139 -6.16 13.48 15.75
CA PHE A 139 -4.94 13.26 14.98
C PHE A 139 -4.74 14.39 13.96
N ASP A 140 -5.79 14.76 13.24
CA ASP A 140 -5.75 15.81 12.23
C ASP A 140 -5.36 17.17 12.83
N GLU A 141 -5.91 17.53 14.00
CA GLU A 141 -5.50 18.75 14.72
C GLU A 141 -3.98 18.78 15.00
N MET A 142 -3.41 17.63 15.34
CA MET A 142 -1.98 17.54 15.62
C MET A 142 -1.15 17.47 14.32
N LEU A 143 -1.67 16.83 13.29
CA LEU A 143 -1.06 16.76 11.97
C LEU A 143 -0.95 18.16 11.35
N ASP A 144 -2.03 18.94 11.36
CA ASP A 144 -2.06 20.32 10.89
C ASP A 144 -1.06 21.23 11.62
N LYS A 145 -0.88 20.99 12.92
CA LYS A 145 0.13 21.70 13.71
C LYS A 145 1.56 21.31 13.34
N ASP A 146 1.77 20.03 13.00
CA ASP A 146 3.10 19.48 12.72
C ASP A 146 3.56 19.70 11.30
N ILE A 147 2.67 19.62 10.34
CA ILE A 147 2.97 19.73 8.92
C ILE A 147 2.51 21.08 8.39
N ASP A 148 3.45 21.81 7.79
CA ASP A 148 3.17 23.09 7.15
C ASP A 148 2.92 22.88 5.65
N TYR A 149 1.65 22.97 5.25
CA TYR A 149 1.20 22.86 3.86
C TYR A 149 1.36 24.15 3.04
N THR A 150 2.27 25.03 3.39
CA THR A 150 2.39 26.36 2.76
C THR A 150 2.92 26.34 1.35
N GLY A 151 3.23 25.17 0.79
CA GLY A 151 3.94 25.10 -0.48
C GLY A 151 3.22 24.32 -1.56
N GLU A 152 2.06 24.79 -2.06
CA GLU A 152 1.56 24.24 -3.32
C GLU A 152 2.67 24.23 -4.39
N GLY A 153 3.06 23.05 -4.83
CA GLY A 153 3.93 22.86 -6.00
C GLY A 153 5.42 23.11 -5.79
N THR A 154 5.93 23.15 -4.56
CA THR A 154 7.36 23.42 -4.33
C THR A 154 8.04 22.46 -3.33
N LEU A 155 7.29 21.81 -2.48
CA LEU A 155 7.84 20.90 -1.48
C LEU A 155 7.53 19.47 -1.85
N THR A 156 8.55 18.67 -1.88
CA THR A 156 8.44 17.23 -2.02
C THR A 156 8.40 16.51 -0.67
N VAL A 157 8.77 17.22 0.39
CA VAL A 157 8.77 16.73 1.77
C VAL A 157 8.36 17.86 2.71
N ALA A 158 7.23 17.72 3.38
CA ALA A 158 6.76 18.67 4.38
C ALA A 158 7.64 18.63 5.65
N PRO A 159 8.19 19.76 6.11
CA PRO A 159 8.97 19.81 7.32
C PRO A 159 8.09 19.63 8.56
N GLY A 160 8.51 18.80 9.51
CA GLY A 160 7.84 18.67 10.79
C GLY A 160 8.12 19.88 11.72
N ASN A 161 7.06 20.54 12.20
CA ASN A 161 7.13 21.66 13.11
C ASN A 161 7.32 21.21 14.57
N ILE A 162 6.69 20.11 14.98
CA ILE A 162 6.79 19.56 16.32
C ILE A 162 8.17 18.94 16.50
N LYS A 163 8.90 19.39 17.52
CA LYS A 163 10.27 18.93 17.78
C LYS A 163 10.31 17.80 18.80
N ALA A 164 11.30 16.92 18.66
CA ALA A 164 11.47 15.76 19.55
C ALA A 164 11.74 16.16 21.03
N ASP A 165 12.23 17.36 21.27
CA ASP A 165 12.52 17.90 22.61
C ASP A 165 11.40 18.82 23.13
N THR A 166 10.21 18.77 22.55
CA THR A 166 9.05 19.53 23.01
C THR A 166 8.75 19.27 24.48
N THR A 167 8.26 20.30 25.16
CA THR A 167 7.77 20.19 26.55
C THR A 167 6.26 20.07 26.64
N ASP A 168 5.55 20.24 25.54
CA ASP A 168 4.09 20.10 25.46
C ASP A 168 3.69 18.63 25.50
N GLU A 169 2.77 18.26 26.39
CA GLU A 169 2.37 16.87 26.60
C GLU A 169 1.53 16.32 25.44
N SER A 170 0.75 17.16 24.76
CA SER A 170 -0.03 16.75 23.58
C SER A 170 0.92 16.40 22.41
N GLU A 171 1.93 17.25 22.18
CA GLU A 171 2.94 17.00 21.17
C GLU A 171 3.76 15.74 21.47
N LYS A 172 4.14 15.51 22.73
CA LYS A 172 4.82 14.27 23.13
C LYS A 172 3.98 13.03 22.87
N THR A 173 2.68 13.11 23.17
CA THR A 173 1.74 12.00 22.94
C THR A 173 1.61 11.71 21.45
N TYR A 174 1.48 12.75 20.63
CA TYR A 174 1.45 12.64 19.18
C TYR A 174 2.72 12.00 18.61
N LEU A 175 3.90 12.48 19.00
CA LEU A 175 5.18 11.91 18.57
C LEU A 175 5.35 10.45 19.02
N SER A 176 4.86 10.11 20.22
CA SER A 176 4.86 8.74 20.71
C SER A 176 3.95 7.83 19.86
N TYR A 177 2.76 8.32 19.52
CA TYR A 177 1.85 7.63 18.60
C TYR A 177 2.52 7.39 17.24
N LEU A 178 3.04 8.44 16.59
CA LEU A 178 3.73 8.32 15.32
C LEU A 178 4.87 7.30 15.36
N THR A 179 5.72 7.37 16.38
CA THR A 179 6.81 6.41 16.57
C THR A 179 6.27 4.98 16.64
N SER A 180 5.14 4.78 17.32
CA SER A 180 4.55 3.46 17.50
C SER A 180 4.01 2.86 16.20
N VAL A 181 3.49 3.68 15.28
CA VAL A 181 2.83 3.20 14.05
C VAL A 181 3.71 3.29 12.80
N MET A 182 4.73 4.16 12.83
CA MET A 182 5.68 4.33 11.71
C MET A 182 6.84 3.36 11.77
N ASP A 183 7.09 2.72 12.90
CA ASP A 183 8.16 1.74 13.05
C ASP A 183 7.63 0.32 12.87
N ALA A 184 8.14 -0.37 11.86
CA ALA A 184 7.74 -1.74 11.55
C ALA A 184 8.83 -2.73 11.90
N ASP A 185 8.63 -3.47 12.98
CA ASP A 185 9.45 -4.59 13.42
C ASP A 185 9.24 -5.88 12.57
N ARG A 186 8.39 -5.81 11.54
CA ARG A 186 7.96 -6.93 10.71
C ARG A 186 8.56 -6.97 9.30
N ILE A 187 9.61 -6.21 9.04
CA ILE A 187 10.30 -6.22 7.74
C ILE A 187 10.95 -7.58 7.56
N THR A 188 10.60 -8.25 6.46
CA THR A 188 11.11 -9.58 6.13
C THR A 188 12.25 -9.50 5.11
N GLU A 189 12.06 -8.72 4.06
CA GLU A 189 13.04 -8.50 3.00
C GLU A 189 13.09 -7.01 2.62
N THR A 190 14.26 -6.54 2.17
CA THR A 190 14.51 -5.14 1.80
C THR A 190 14.94 -4.97 0.34
N GLY A 191 15.18 -6.06 -0.37
CA GLY A 191 15.70 -6.03 -1.73
C GLY A 191 14.62 -5.75 -2.78
N GLU A 192 15.06 -5.43 -3.98
CA GLU A 192 14.22 -5.17 -5.15
C GLU A 192 14.06 -6.40 -6.06
N TYR A 193 14.82 -7.44 -5.80
CA TYR A 193 14.68 -8.74 -6.42
C TYR A 193 14.62 -9.80 -5.32
N VAL A 194 13.43 -10.33 -5.09
CA VAL A 194 13.17 -11.22 -3.96
C VAL A 194 12.54 -12.52 -4.42
N VAL A 195 13.15 -13.63 -4.02
CA VAL A 195 12.70 -14.98 -4.34
C VAL A 195 11.96 -15.57 -3.16
N ASP A 196 10.73 -16.04 -3.39
CA ASP A 196 9.85 -16.59 -2.38
C ASP A 196 9.78 -15.70 -1.11
N PRO A 197 9.41 -14.40 -1.27
CA PRO A 197 9.33 -13.50 -0.12
C PRO A 197 8.40 -14.07 0.95
N LYS A 198 8.76 -13.81 2.19
CA LYS A 198 7.89 -14.12 3.33
C LYS A 198 6.92 -12.99 3.64
N GLY A 199 7.24 -11.79 3.17
CA GLY A 199 6.43 -10.61 3.34
C GLY A 199 5.64 -10.25 2.10
N ILE A 200 4.77 -9.26 2.26
CA ILE A 200 3.88 -8.70 1.25
C ILE A 200 4.44 -7.34 0.83
N LEU A 201 4.35 -7.02 -0.47
CA LEU A 201 4.71 -5.72 -1.02
C LEU A 201 3.49 -4.80 -1.02
N TYR A 202 3.64 -3.58 -0.48
CA TYR A 202 2.62 -2.52 -0.51
C TYR A 202 3.09 -1.38 -1.40
N LEU A 203 2.19 -0.91 -2.27
CA LEU A 203 2.46 0.13 -3.24
C LEU A 203 1.34 1.16 -3.23
N THR A 204 1.67 2.42 -2.92
CA THR A 204 0.79 3.58 -3.11
C THR A 204 1.18 4.26 -4.41
N ALA A 205 0.26 4.31 -5.37
CA ALA A 205 0.59 4.56 -6.77
C ALA A 205 0.64 6.05 -7.16
N SER A 206 0.55 6.98 -6.21
CA SER A 206 0.52 8.42 -6.45
C SER A 206 -0.73 8.91 -7.23
N SER A 207 -0.71 10.13 -7.73
CA SER A 207 -1.79 10.70 -8.53
C SER A 207 -1.63 10.33 -10.00
N SER A 208 -2.65 9.73 -10.60
CA SER A 208 -2.67 9.41 -12.03
C SER A 208 -3.22 10.54 -12.89
N SER A 209 -4.04 11.43 -12.31
CA SER A 209 -4.71 12.51 -13.03
C SER A 209 -4.01 13.88 -12.89
N GLY A 210 -3.15 14.04 -11.88
CA GLY A 210 -2.51 15.31 -11.57
C GLY A 210 -3.45 16.36 -10.96
N SER A 211 -4.62 15.94 -10.48
CA SER A 211 -5.61 16.86 -9.91
C SER A 211 -5.26 17.35 -8.51
N LYS A 212 -4.47 16.57 -7.77
CA LYS A 212 -4.03 16.86 -6.40
C LYS A 212 -2.76 16.07 -6.10
N TYR A 213 -1.91 16.66 -5.27
CA TYR A 213 -0.70 16.03 -4.74
C TYR A 213 -0.60 16.30 -3.25
N TYR A 214 0.02 15.38 -2.52
CA TYR A 214 0.33 15.53 -1.11
C TYR A 214 1.83 15.46 -0.90
N ASP A 215 2.33 16.22 0.05
CA ASP A 215 3.73 16.20 0.42
C ASP A 215 4.08 14.93 1.20
N LEU A 216 5.29 14.46 0.98
CA LEU A 216 5.84 13.39 1.81
C LEU A 216 6.11 13.94 3.22
N VAL A 217 5.74 13.20 4.24
CA VAL A 217 6.08 13.60 5.62
C VAL A 217 7.59 13.51 5.85
N SER A 218 8.15 14.46 6.58
CA SER A 218 9.61 14.50 6.84
C SER A 218 10.09 13.30 7.66
N ARG A 219 9.26 12.79 8.56
CA ARG A 219 9.54 11.58 9.33
C ARG A 219 9.29 10.37 8.46
N GLN A 220 10.36 9.75 7.97
CA GLN A 220 10.24 8.56 7.12
C GLN A 220 9.91 7.32 7.95
N GLN A 221 8.88 6.60 7.52
CA GLN A 221 8.49 5.34 8.10
C GLN A 221 9.54 4.26 7.85
N SER A 222 9.83 3.42 8.84
CA SER A 222 10.86 2.37 8.75
C SER A 222 10.53 1.30 7.69
N TYR A 223 9.26 1.11 7.40
CA TYR A 223 8.77 0.15 6.41
C TYR A 223 8.89 0.62 4.96
N ILE A 224 9.15 1.89 4.71
CA ILE A 224 9.27 2.44 3.36
C ILE A 224 10.63 2.08 2.74
N ALA A 225 10.62 1.51 1.55
CA ALA A 225 11.80 1.24 0.74
C ALA A 225 12.12 2.42 -0.19
N ASN A 226 11.10 2.97 -0.86
CA ASN A 226 11.24 4.16 -1.69
C ASN A 226 9.96 5.01 -1.63
N ARG A 227 10.11 6.31 -1.82
CA ARG A 227 9.03 7.28 -1.90
C ARG A 227 9.40 8.42 -2.84
N TRP A 228 8.40 8.99 -3.50
CA TRP A 228 8.64 10.03 -4.49
C TRP A 228 7.44 10.97 -4.61
N GLN A 229 7.72 12.26 -4.78
CA GLN A 229 6.74 13.30 -5.08
C GLN A 229 7.43 14.47 -5.78
N GLU A 230 6.93 14.87 -6.94
CA GLU A 230 7.39 16.05 -7.72
C GLU A 230 6.24 16.71 -8.49
N ASP A 231 5.01 16.61 -7.98
CA ASP A 231 3.80 17.17 -8.61
C ASP A 231 3.60 16.74 -10.08
N VAL A 232 4.00 15.53 -10.39
CA VAL A 232 3.85 14.94 -11.72
C VAL A 232 3.03 13.64 -11.61
N PRO A 233 2.03 13.44 -12.49
CA PRO A 233 1.30 12.19 -12.51
C PRO A 233 2.21 11.00 -12.84
N THR A 234 1.86 9.85 -12.31
CA THR A 234 2.62 8.62 -12.51
C THR A 234 1.74 7.49 -13.04
N TYR A 235 2.39 6.50 -13.61
CA TYR A 235 1.76 5.23 -13.95
C TYR A 235 2.69 4.06 -13.61
N SER A 236 2.10 2.94 -13.23
CA SER A 236 2.85 1.71 -12.93
C SER A 236 2.54 0.62 -13.92
N LEU A 237 3.57 -0.09 -14.38
CA LEU A 237 3.45 -1.29 -15.17
C LEU A 237 3.71 -2.50 -14.27
N ILE A 238 2.79 -3.45 -14.29
CA ILE A 238 2.91 -4.71 -13.57
C ILE A 238 2.93 -5.84 -14.58
N ASP A 239 4.11 -6.41 -14.79
CA ASP A 239 4.31 -7.55 -15.66
C ASP A 239 4.30 -8.84 -14.85
N VAL A 240 3.41 -9.76 -15.21
CA VAL A 240 3.27 -11.03 -14.51
C VAL A 240 3.48 -12.20 -15.46
N THR A 241 4.35 -13.10 -15.03
CA THR A 241 4.55 -14.41 -15.66
C THR A 241 4.14 -15.53 -14.71
N GLU A 242 4.30 -16.76 -15.12
CA GLU A 242 4.05 -17.90 -14.23
C GLU A 242 4.86 -17.85 -12.93
N THR A 243 6.08 -17.32 -12.96
CA THR A 243 7.01 -17.32 -11.82
C THR A 243 7.48 -15.96 -11.38
N THR A 244 7.15 -14.89 -12.08
CA THR A 244 7.64 -13.54 -11.74
C THR A 244 6.51 -12.53 -11.77
N MET A 245 6.54 -11.59 -10.82
CA MET A 245 5.77 -10.35 -10.85
C MET A 245 6.77 -9.19 -10.78
N THR A 246 6.74 -8.31 -11.75
CA THR A 246 7.64 -7.17 -11.84
C THR A 246 6.83 -5.88 -11.83
N ILE A 247 7.20 -4.93 -10.98
CA ILE A 247 6.55 -3.62 -10.87
C ILE A 247 7.56 -2.54 -11.21
N ASN A 248 7.15 -1.62 -12.06
CA ASN A 248 7.93 -0.47 -12.48
C ASN A 248 7.04 0.77 -12.56
N THR A 249 7.45 1.91 -11.99
CA THR A 249 6.64 3.12 -11.95
C THR A 249 7.37 4.27 -12.63
N TYR A 250 6.63 5.03 -13.42
CA TYR A 250 7.15 6.05 -14.32
C TYR A 250 6.40 7.36 -14.18
N ARG A 251 7.08 8.46 -14.49
CA ARG A 251 6.46 9.77 -14.71
C ARG A 251 5.71 9.77 -16.04
N THR A 252 4.61 10.51 -16.11
CA THR A 252 3.84 10.65 -17.37
C THR A 252 4.40 11.70 -18.31
N ASP A 253 5.21 12.63 -17.82
CA ASP A 253 5.73 13.75 -18.62
C ASP A 253 6.94 13.39 -19.51
N ASN A 254 7.71 12.34 -19.12
CA ASN A 254 8.93 11.97 -19.82
C ASN A 254 9.28 10.48 -19.80
N ASP A 255 8.40 9.65 -19.25
CA ASP A 255 8.55 8.19 -19.11
C ASP A 255 9.80 7.74 -18.33
N SER A 256 10.40 8.64 -17.54
CA SER A 256 11.49 8.22 -16.64
C SER A 256 10.97 7.46 -15.43
N ALA A 257 11.71 6.43 -15.03
CA ALA A 257 11.39 5.66 -13.83
C ALA A 257 11.62 6.53 -12.58
N ILE A 258 10.68 6.43 -11.62
CA ILE A 258 10.75 7.14 -10.33
C ILE A 258 11.28 6.26 -9.22
N ASP A 259 11.36 4.96 -9.47
CA ASP A 259 11.86 3.96 -8.54
C ASP A 259 12.61 2.86 -9.30
N ASN A 260 13.39 2.08 -8.58
CA ASN A 260 13.97 0.86 -9.11
C ASN A 260 12.88 -0.19 -9.37
N LYS A 261 13.10 -0.97 -10.40
CA LYS A 261 12.22 -2.09 -10.73
C LYS A 261 12.23 -3.14 -9.61
N VAL A 262 11.06 -3.47 -9.10
CA VAL A 262 10.89 -4.56 -8.13
C VAL A 262 10.45 -5.82 -8.82
N THR A 263 11.12 -6.93 -8.51
CA THR A 263 10.77 -8.25 -9.03
C THR A 263 10.57 -9.23 -7.88
N VAL A 264 9.40 -9.80 -7.82
CA VAL A 264 9.04 -10.93 -6.95
C VAL A 264 9.13 -12.21 -7.77
N VAL A 265 9.80 -13.23 -7.26
CA VAL A 265 9.91 -14.53 -7.91
C VAL A 265 9.30 -15.60 -7.03
N LYS A 266 8.40 -16.39 -7.59
CA LYS A 266 7.93 -17.65 -7.00
C LYS A 266 8.70 -18.79 -7.61
N SER A 267 9.49 -19.49 -6.81
CA SER A 267 10.28 -20.62 -7.32
C SER A 267 9.38 -21.83 -7.50
N ALA A 268 9.33 -22.33 -8.75
CA ALA A 268 8.84 -23.68 -9.01
C ALA A 268 9.94 -24.72 -8.69
N ASP A 269 11.21 -24.30 -8.82
CA ASP A 269 12.41 -25.09 -8.54
C ASP A 269 13.51 -24.14 -8.07
N LYS A 270 13.95 -24.30 -6.84
CA LYS A 270 14.99 -23.45 -6.23
C LYS A 270 16.28 -23.42 -7.05
N SER A 271 16.66 -24.54 -7.67
CA SER A 271 17.90 -24.62 -8.46
C SER A 271 17.85 -23.77 -9.74
N ALA A 272 16.68 -23.70 -10.39
CA ALA A 272 16.46 -22.86 -11.56
C ALA A 272 16.48 -21.37 -11.21
N VAL A 273 15.98 -21.02 -10.02
CA VAL A 273 15.98 -19.65 -9.50
C VAL A 273 17.39 -19.20 -9.14
N ASP A 274 18.16 -20.04 -8.45
CA ASP A 274 19.55 -19.74 -8.08
C ASP A 274 20.42 -19.54 -9.34
N ALA A 275 20.20 -20.33 -10.38
CA ALA A 275 20.90 -20.19 -11.68
C ALA A 275 20.52 -18.85 -12.37
N LYS A 276 19.25 -18.45 -12.34
CA LYS A 276 18.79 -17.19 -12.93
C LYS A 276 19.30 -15.98 -12.15
N LEU A 277 19.35 -16.06 -10.82
CA LEU A 277 19.94 -15.05 -9.94
C LEU A 277 21.44 -14.85 -10.25
N ALA A 278 22.19 -15.94 -10.42
CA ALA A 278 23.61 -15.87 -10.77
C ALA A 278 23.82 -15.20 -12.14
N GLN A 279 22.93 -15.46 -13.10
CA GLN A 279 22.98 -14.82 -14.43
C GLN A 279 22.69 -13.32 -14.33
N ILE A 280 21.66 -12.91 -13.62
CA ILE A 280 21.29 -11.49 -13.45
C ILE A 280 22.39 -10.71 -12.71
N ASN A 281 22.93 -11.27 -11.65
CA ASN A 281 24.06 -10.65 -10.93
C ASN A 281 25.29 -10.48 -11.82
N LYS A 282 25.53 -11.42 -12.73
CA LYS A 282 26.60 -11.31 -13.71
C LYS A 282 26.33 -10.17 -14.71
N GLU A 283 25.11 -10.07 -15.24
CA GLU A 283 24.71 -9.00 -16.17
C GLU A 283 24.79 -7.60 -15.53
N LEU A 284 24.54 -7.49 -14.23
CA LEU A 284 24.68 -6.23 -13.47
C LEU A 284 26.15 -5.86 -13.18
N THR A 285 27.05 -6.84 -13.13
CA THR A 285 28.49 -6.59 -12.89
C THR A 285 29.27 -6.37 -14.18
N ASP A 286 28.73 -6.81 -15.32
CA ASP A 286 29.39 -6.70 -16.64
C ASP A 286 28.97 -5.40 -17.40
N ASN A 287 28.06 -4.57 -16.81
CA ASN A 287 27.67 -3.23 -17.25
C ASN A 287 28.23 -2.15 -16.33
#